data_0d3601fa7480006e7acbbb5b08496c33
#
_entry.id   0d3601fa7480006e7acbbb5b08496c33
#
_cell.length_a   1.000
_cell.length_b   1.000
_cell.length_c   1.000
_cell.angle_alpha   90.00
_cell.angle_beta   90.00
_cell.angle_gamma   90.00
#
_symmetry.space_group_name_H-M   'P 1'
#
loop_
_entity.id
_entity.type
_entity.pdbx_description
1 polymer ?
#
loop_
_entity_poly.entity_id
_entity_poly.type
_entity_poly.pdbx_seq_one_letter_code
_entity_poly.pdbx_strand_id
1 'polypeptide(L)'
;MPSTSPIILIGAARSGTKFLRDVLASGAGTAAVPYDVNYVWRYGAEGALDDVLDPAMLTSRRKEFIRRTLRVLAKVGPDDILIEKTVASTLRVPFVEAVFPNARYIHLIRDGREVAESATRQWEAPPNWSALAQKVRDIPIRNLGYVAWFGWNLVKGLGAGRMGGNVWGPRFPGIDAVAEEAPLSRVCAQQWLESYTRASADLPRVAQAESRVFTIRYEDLIRDETALVSLLDQLGLPDQETILTAFRRKLRPNEPQVWRNLPQPDLEMFDEILTPALTNLGYVA
;
A
#
# COMPACT_ATOMS: atom_id res chain seq x y z
N MET A 1 -6.78 27.42 12.57
CA MET A 1 -7.40 26.10 12.59
C MET A 1 -6.30 25.08 12.36
N PRO A 2 -6.05 24.11 13.22
CA PRO A 2 -5.09 23.07 12.89
C PRO A 2 -5.63 22.35 11.66
N SER A 3 -4.93 22.46 10.54
CA SER A 3 -5.25 21.64 9.38
C SER A 3 -5.10 20.18 9.83
N THR A 4 -6.15 19.39 9.76
CA THR A 4 -6.12 17.99 10.12
C THR A 4 -5.12 17.29 9.21
N SER A 5 -3.95 16.98 9.76
CA SER A 5 -2.85 16.38 9.02
C SER A 5 -3.29 15.02 8.48
N PRO A 6 -3.13 14.74 7.17
CA PRO A 6 -3.53 13.47 6.61
C PRO A 6 -2.71 12.32 7.20
N ILE A 7 -3.29 11.14 7.23
CA ILE A 7 -2.63 9.88 7.59
C ILE A 7 -2.36 9.09 6.32
N ILE A 8 -1.11 8.77 6.08
CA ILE A 8 -0.67 7.96 4.94
C ILE A 8 -0.22 6.59 5.45
N LEU A 9 -0.88 5.55 4.99
CA LEU A 9 -0.47 4.18 5.30
C LEU A 9 0.57 3.72 4.28
N ILE A 10 1.75 3.40 4.78
CA ILE A 10 2.87 2.86 4.02
C ILE A 10 3.03 1.39 4.40
N GLY A 11 2.99 0.51 3.42
CA GLY A 11 3.16 -0.93 3.61
C GLY A 11 3.00 -1.67 2.30
N ALA A 12 3.70 -2.78 2.16
CA ALA A 12 3.63 -3.60 0.96
C ALA A 12 2.20 -4.09 0.69
N ALA A 13 1.90 -4.39 -0.55
CA ALA A 13 0.65 -5.05 -0.90
C ALA A 13 0.48 -6.32 -0.05
N ARG A 14 -0.73 -6.61 0.42
CA ARG A 14 -1.06 -7.77 1.28
C ARG A 14 -0.55 -7.72 2.73
N SER A 15 0.08 -6.63 3.16
CA SER A 15 0.49 -6.46 4.57
C SER A 15 -0.64 -6.06 5.53
N GLY A 16 -1.91 -6.11 5.11
CA GLY A 16 -3.04 -5.70 5.97
C GLY A 16 -3.38 -4.21 5.89
N THR A 17 -2.76 -3.43 5.02
CA THR A 17 -2.99 -1.98 4.88
C THR A 17 -4.45 -1.63 4.56
N LYS A 18 -5.16 -2.47 3.77
CA LYS A 18 -6.60 -2.27 3.52
C LYS A 18 -7.42 -2.46 4.79
N PHE A 19 -7.12 -3.49 5.58
CA PHE A 19 -7.80 -3.76 6.84
C PHE A 19 -7.63 -2.58 7.81
N LEU A 20 -6.40 -2.12 8.02
CA LEU A 20 -6.11 -0.99 8.92
C LEU A 20 -6.77 0.29 8.43
N ARG A 21 -6.71 0.62 7.12
CA ARG A 21 -7.45 1.76 6.54
C ARG A 21 -8.95 1.69 6.87
N ASP A 22 -9.58 0.55 6.62
CA ASP A 22 -11.02 0.37 6.80
C ASP A 22 -11.44 0.36 8.29
N VAL A 23 -10.53 0.06 9.19
CA VAL A 23 -10.68 0.19 10.63
C VAL A 23 -10.58 1.65 11.04
N LEU A 24 -9.51 2.34 10.68
CA LEU A 24 -9.31 3.75 11.03
C LEU A 24 -10.41 4.66 10.46
N ALA A 25 -10.90 4.34 9.27
CA ALA A 25 -11.97 5.11 8.62
C ALA A 25 -13.37 4.90 9.22
N SER A 26 -13.52 4.06 10.24
CA SER A 26 -14.80 3.87 10.91
C SER A 26 -15.09 4.90 12.01
N GLY A 27 -14.07 5.61 12.48
CA GLY A 27 -14.22 6.65 13.49
C GLY A 27 -14.80 7.94 12.90
N ALA A 28 -15.63 8.64 13.67
CA ALA A 28 -16.08 9.98 13.29
C ALA A 28 -14.88 10.94 13.15
N GLY A 29 -14.96 11.87 12.19
CA GLY A 29 -13.86 12.80 11.90
C GLY A 29 -12.71 12.19 11.10
N THR A 30 -12.91 11.00 10.48
CA THR A 30 -11.98 10.38 9.56
C THR A 30 -12.64 10.04 8.23
N ALA A 31 -11.92 10.20 7.12
CA ALA A 31 -12.41 9.83 5.80
C ALA A 31 -11.29 9.20 4.97
N ALA A 32 -11.55 8.02 4.42
CA ALA A 32 -10.52 7.27 3.69
C ALA A 32 -10.76 7.25 2.18
N VAL A 33 -9.67 7.29 1.43
CA VAL A 33 -9.70 6.96 0.00
C VAL A 33 -10.13 5.50 -0.14
N PRO A 34 -11.22 5.20 -0.90
CA PRO A 34 -11.91 3.91 -0.83
C PRO A 34 -11.12 2.73 -1.38
N TYR A 35 -10.13 2.98 -2.25
CA TYR A 35 -9.31 1.95 -2.88
C TYR A 35 -7.92 2.49 -3.22
N ASP A 36 -7.08 1.66 -3.82
CA ASP A 36 -5.74 2.02 -4.27
C ASP A 36 -5.82 2.94 -5.51
N VAL A 37 -5.27 4.14 -5.40
CA VAL A 37 -5.41 5.22 -6.40
C VAL A 37 -4.08 5.61 -7.03
N ASN A 38 -3.26 4.63 -7.37
CA ASN A 38 -1.95 4.87 -7.97
C ASN A 38 -1.99 5.84 -9.16
N TYR A 39 -3.07 5.83 -9.95
CA TYR A 39 -3.28 6.74 -11.06
C TYR A 39 -3.34 8.23 -10.67
N VAL A 40 -3.82 8.55 -9.47
CA VAL A 40 -3.83 9.93 -8.96
C VAL A 40 -2.41 10.40 -8.69
N TRP A 41 -1.62 9.56 -8.03
CA TRP A 41 -0.24 9.85 -7.72
C TRP A 41 0.65 9.99 -8.97
N ARG A 42 0.36 9.17 -10.00
CA ARG A 42 1.08 9.19 -11.29
C ARG A 42 0.63 10.29 -12.24
N TYR A 43 -0.32 11.13 -11.86
CA TYR A 43 -0.77 12.23 -12.72
C TYR A 43 0.41 13.09 -13.21
N GLY A 44 0.56 13.22 -14.56
CA GLY A 44 1.70 13.85 -15.21
C GLY A 44 3.00 13.04 -15.21
N ALA A 45 2.95 11.76 -14.84
CA ALA A 45 4.02 10.78 -14.99
C ALA A 45 3.46 9.44 -15.52
N GLU A 46 2.44 9.52 -16.38
CA GLU A 46 1.75 8.35 -16.92
C GLU A 46 2.70 7.44 -17.70
N GLY A 47 3.72 8.02 -18.34
CA GLY A 47 4.74 7.29 -19.10
C GLY A 47 5.89 6.70 -18.27
N ALA A 48 5.92 6.89 -16.94
CA ALA A 48 6.95 6.30 -16.12
C ALA A 48 6.86 4.76 -16.16
N LEU A 49 8.00 4.07 -16.22
CA LEU A 49 8.05 2.60 -16.30
C LEU A 49 7.77 1.94 -14.95
N ASP A 50 8.05 2.64 -13.86
CA ASP A 50 7.90 2.17 -12.48
C ASP A 50 7.17 3.18 -11.60
N ASP A 51 7.03 2.89 -10.31
CA ASP A 51 6.31 3.72 -9.35
C ASP A 51 7.24 4.57 -8.47
N VAL A 52 8.54 4.59 -8.76
CA VAL A 52 9.50 5.50 -8.13
C VAL A 52 9.35 6.88 -8.75
N LEU A 53 8.79 7.81 -8.00
CA LEU A 53 8.55 9.18 -8.46
C LEU A 53 9.47 10.15 -7.71
N ASP A 54 10.22 10.96 -8.46
CA ASP A 54 11.09 11.98 -7.91
C ASP A 54 10.27 13.21 -7.45
N PRO A 55 10.49 13.75 -6.24
CA PRO A 55 9.91 15.01 -5.81
C PRO A 55 10.17 16.19 -6.76
N ALA A 56 11.28 16.19 -7.48
CA ALA A 56 11.61 17.21 -8.49
C ALA A 56 10.60 17.28 -9.65
N MET A 57 9.84 16.21 -9.88
CA MET A 57 8.76 16.18 -10.89
C MET A 57 7.50 16.92 -10.42
N LEU A 58 7.41 17.38 -9.16
CA LEU A 58 6.23 18.02 -8.60
C LEU A 58 6.17 19.51 -8.96
N THR A 59 5.20 19.86 -9.79
CA THR A 59 4.76 21.24 -9.95
C THR A 59 3.65 21.58 -8.95
N SER A 60 3.40 22.87 -8.69
CA SER A 60 2.29 23.31 -7.84
C SER A 60 0.94 22.78 -8.35
N ARG A 61 0.75 22.72 -9.68
CA ARG A 61 -0.45 22.18 -10.31
C ARG A 61 -0.64 20.68 -10.02
N ARG A 62 0.45 19.90 -10.06
CA ARG A 62 0.40 18.45 -9.75
C ARG A 62 0.07 18.21 -8.27
N LYS A 63 0.73 18.94 -7.37
CA LYS A 63 0.45 18.86 -5.92
C LYS A 63 -1.02 19.15 -5.64
N GLU A 64 -1.54 20.23 -6.19
CA GLU A 64 -2.94 20.62 -5.98
C GLU A 64 -3.92 19.61 -6.57
N PHE A 65 -3.65 19.09 -7.77
CA PHE A 65 -4.47 18.04 -8.38
C PHE A 65 -4.53 16.79 -7.48
N ILE A 66 -3.39 16.31 -7.02
CA ILE A 66 -3.32 15.11 -6.15
C ILE A 66 -4.11 15.35 -4.86
N ARG A 67 -3.81 16.44 -4.15
CA ARG A 67 -4.48 16.79 -2.89
C ARG A 67 -6.01 16.88 -3.05
N ARG A 68 -6.46 17.63 -4.06
CA ARG A 68 -7.88 17.82 -4.32
C ARG A 68 -8.56 16.50 -4.70
N THR A 69 -7.96 15.70 -5.57
CA THR A 69 -8.55 14.45 -6.03
C THR A 69 -8.69 13.44 -4.88
N LEU A 70 -7.66 13.30 -4.04
CA LEU A 70 -7.72 12.41 -2.88
C LEU A 70 -8.83 12.83 -1.90
N ARG A 71 -8.96 14.14 -1.61
CA ARG A 71 -10.04 14.66 -0.74
C ARG A 71 -11.43 14.40 -1.31
N VAL A 72 -11.60 14.59 -2.61
CA VAL A 72 -12.88 14.33 -3.30
C VAL A 72 -13.23 12.84 -3.28
N LEU A 73 -12.27 11.96 -3.57
CA LEU A 73 -12.49 10.51 -3.55
C LEU A 73 -12.82 9.97 -2.16
N ALA A 74 -12.18 10.52 -1.14
CA ALA A 74 -12.45 10.17 0.25
C ALA A 74 -13.70 10.86 0.82
N LYS A 75 -14.30 11.81 0.09
CA LYS A 75 -15.43 12.64 0.55
C LYS A 75 -15.13 13.35 1.88
N VAL A 76 -13.90 13.87 2.01
CA VAL A 76 -13.41 14.51 3.24
C VAL A 76 -14.21 15.76 3.56
N GLY A 77 -14.83 15.81 4.74
CA GLY A 77 -15.45 16.99 5.31
C GLY A 77 -14.42 18.05 5.76
N PRO A 78 -14.87 19.23 6.18
CA PRO A 78 -13.98 20.33 6.56
C PRO A 78 -12.97 19.96 7.67
N ASP A 79 -13.42 19.19 8.65
CA ASP A 79 -12.66 18.83 9.87
C ASP A 79 -12.19 17.38 9.87
N ASP A 80 -12.47 16.62 8.80
CA ASP A 80 -12.08 15.21 8.71
C ASP A 80 -10.58 15.05 8.42
N ILE A 81 -10.01 14.03 9.03
CA ILE A 81 -8.66 13.55 8.76
C ILE A 81 -8.72 12.64 7.52
N LEU A 82 -8.01 13.02 6.47
CA LEU A 82 -7.85 12.19 5.29
C LEU A 82 -6.97 10.99 5.60
N ILE A 83 -7.46 9.79 5.32
CA ILE A 83 -6.68 8.55 5.36
C ILE A 83 -6.42 8.07 3.92
N GLU A 84 -5.15 7.95 3.56
CA GLU A 84 -4.74 7.50 2.23
C GLU A 84 -3.91 6.21 2.32
N LYS A 85 -4.17 5.26 1.41
CA LYS A 85 -3.47 4.01 1.29
C LYS A 85 -3.29 3.63 -0.18
N THR A 86 -2.14 3.89 -0.74
CA THR A 86 -1.70 3.39 -2.04
C THR A 86 -0.41 2.59 -1.84
N VAL A 87 -0.44 1.29 -2.14
CA VAL A 87 0.70 0.40 -1.85
C VAL A 87 1.99 0.83 -2.56
N ALA A 88 1.89 1.39 -3.76
CA ALA A 88 3.04 1.94 -4.49
C ALA A 88 3.70 3.15 -3.80
N SER A 89 3.06 3.75 -2.79
CA SER A 89 3.65 4.84 -2.02
C SER A 89 4.85 4.40 -1.18
N THR A 90 5.03 3.09 -0.96
CA THR A 90 6.26 2.51 -0.38
C THR A 90 7.52 2.82 -1.21
N LEU A 91 7.38 2.98 -2.53
CA LEU A 91 8.50 3.24 -3.45
C LEU A 91 8.82 4.73 -3.65
N ARG A 92 8.06 5.64 -3.03
CA ARG A 92 8.12 7.08 -3.28
C ARG A 92 7.76 7.95 -2.07
N VAL A 93 8.16 7.53 -0.88
CA VAL A 93 7.89 8.31 0.36
C VAL A 93 8.32 9.78 0.23
N PRO A 94 9.49 10.14 -0.33
CA PRO A 94 9.87 11.54 -0.51
C PRO A 94 8.92 12.34 -1.41
N PHE A 95 8.37 11.71 -2.45
CA PHE A 95 7.36 12.34 -3.32
C PHE A 95 6.05 12.58 -2.55
N VAL A 96 5.60 11.61 -1.76
CA VAL A 96 4.41 11.72 -0.91
C VAL A 96 4.58 12.83 0.12
N GLU A 97 5.73 12.90 0.78
CA GLU A 97 6.09 13.97 1.74
C GLU A 97 6.07 15.35 1.06
N ALA A 98 6.61 15.47 -0.15
CA ALA A 98 6.58 16.73 -0.88
C ALA A 98 5.15 17.15 -1.30
N VAL A 99 4.21 16.20 -1.43
CA VAL A 99 2.79 16.49 -1.63
C VAL A 99 2.12 16.87 -0.30
N PHE A 100 2.39 16.16 0.78
CA PHE A 100 1.78 16.36 2.12
C PHE A 100 2.84 16.53 3.21
N PRO A 101 3.50 17.70 3.30
CA PRO A 101 4.64 17.92 4.21
C PRO A 101 4.30 17.81 5.70
N ASN A 102 3.02 17.78 6.04
CA ASN A 102 2.54 17.62 7.42
C ASN A 102 1.84 16.26 7.64
N ALA A 103 1.96 15.31 6.71
CA ALA A 103 1.32 14.00 6.85
C ALA A 103 1.91 13.23 8.04
N ARG A 104 1.08 12.41 8.67
CA ARG A 104 1.49 11.37 9.61
C ARG A 104 1.53 10.05 8.85
N TYR A 105 2.55 9.25 9.11
CA TYR A 105 2.79 7.99 8.40
C TYR A 105 2.59 6.81 9.34
N ILE A 106 1.84 5.81 8.89
CA ILE A 106 1.80 4.51 9.55
C ILE A 106 2.56 3.53 8.68
N HIS A 107 3.73 3.07 9.14
CA HIS A 107 4.49 2.03 8.47
C HIS A 107 4.03 0.66 8.97
N LEU A 108 3.19 -0.01 8.19
CA LEU A 108 2.69 -1.34 8.49
C LEU A 108 3.59 -2.40 7.87
N ILE A 109 4.27 -3.15 8.73
CA ILE A 109 5.18 -4.24 8.36
C ILE A 109 4.47 -5.57 8.59
N ARG A 110 4.76 -6.55 7.75
CA ARG A 110 4.31 -7.94 7.89
C ARG A 110 5.40 -8.88 7.37
N ASP A 111 5.43 -10.12 7.88
CA ASP A 111 6.34 -11.17 7.40
C ASP A 111 6.30 -11.28 5.87
N GLY A 112 7.46 -11.10 5.23
CA GLY A 112 7.58 -11.09 3.77
C GLY A 112 7.15 -12.39 3.11
N ARG A 113 7.31 -13.51 3.77
CA ARG A 113 6.90 -14.84 3.28
C ARG A 113 5.38 -14.95 3.20
N GLU A 114 4.68 -14.47 4.24
CA GLU A 114 3.21 -14.37 4.25
C GLU A 114 2.69 -13.45 3.16
N VAL A 115 3.37 -12.32 2.96
CA VAL A 115 3.00 -11.32 1.96
C VAL A 115 3.21 -11.86 0.55
N ALA A 116 4.38 -12.45 0.28
CA ALA A 116 4.72 -12.98 -1.04
C ALA A 116 3.78 -14.13 -1.45
N GLU A 117 3.51 -15.09 -0.55
CA GLU A 117 2.53 -16.16 -0.77
C GLU A 117 1.14 -15.59 -1.07
N SER A 118 0.65 -14.69 -0.20
CA SER A 118 -0.67 -14.08 -0.37
C SER A 118 -0.78 -13.25 -1.66
N ALA A 119 0.29 -12.63 -2.10
CA ALA A 119 0.35 -11.90 -3.35
C ALA A 119 0.31 -12.85 -4.55
N THR A 120 1.11 -13.91 -4.55
CA THR A 120 1.14 -14.95 -5.60
C THR A 120 -0.25 -15.53 -5.81
N ARG A 121 -0.89 -15.99 -4.75
CA ARG A 121 -2.25 -16.54 -4.77
C ARG A 121 -3.30 -15.53 -5.29
N GLN A 122 -3.13 -14.24 -4.97
CA GLN A 122 -4.03 -13.18 -5.47
C GLN A 122 -3.85 -12.93 -6.97
N TRP A 123 -2.64 -13.07 -7.51
CA TRP A 123 -2.37 -12.90 -8.93
C TRP A 123 -2.91 -14.06 -9.76
N GLU A 124 -2.92 -15.25 -9.19
CA GLU A 124 -3.48 -16.47 -9.81
C GLU A 124 -5.01 -16.48 -9.77
N ALA A 125 -5.61 -15.72 -8.84
CA ALA A 125 -7.05 -15.63 -8.71
C ALA A 125 -7.70 -14.90 -9.91
N PRO A 126 -8.90 -15.32 -10.35
CA PRO A 126 -9.61 -14.65 -11.43
C PRO A 126 -9.93 -13.18 -11.05
N PRO A 127 -9.91 -12.26 -12.02
CA PRO A 127 -10.17 -10.85 -11.78
C PRO A 127 -11.56 -10.61 -11.15
N ASN A 128 -11.61 -9.76 -10.14
CA ASN A 128 -12.88 -9.29 -9.60
C ASN A 128 -13.45 -8.18 -10.49
N TRP A 129 -14.29 -8.57 -11.48
CA TRP A 129 -14.86 -7.67 -12.49
C TRP A 129 -15.74 -6.56 -11.89
N SER A 130 -16.46 -6.83 -10.79
CA SER A 130 -17.31 -5.83 -10.14
C SER A 130 -16.49 -4.72 -9.50
N ALA A 131 -15.40 -5.06 -8.81
CA ALA A 131 -14.49 -4.10 -8.22
C ALA A 131 -13.73 -3.29 -9.30
N LEU A 132 -13.41 -3.92 -10.43
CA LEU A 132 -12.78 -3.25 -11.57
C LEU A 132 -13.73 -2.24 -12.21
N ALA A 133 -14.99 -2.62 -12.45
CA ALA A 133 -16.02 -1.74 -13.02
C ALA A 133 -16.27 -0.51 -12.12
N GLN A 134 -16.30 -0.69 -10.80
CA GLN A 134 -16.43 0.42 -9.86
C GLN A 134 -15.24 1.38 -9.96
N LYS A 135 -14.01 0.85 -9.98
CA LYS A 135 -12.80 1.69 -10.14
C LYS A 135 -12.84 2.49 -11.44
N VAL A 136 -13.18 1.86 -12.56
CA VAL A 136 -13.26 2.54 -13.87
C VAL A 136 -14.27 3.67 -13.84
N ARG A 137 -15.43 3.48 -13.19
CA ARG A 137 -16.49 4.51 -13.09
C ARG A 137 -16.04 5.72 -12.25
N ASP A 138 -15.20 5.51 -11.26
CA ASP A 138 -14.76 6.55 -10.33
C ASP A 138 -13.51 7.31 -10.84
N ILE A 139 -12.87 6.84 -11.94
CA ILE A 139 -11.67 7.50 -12.49
C ILE A 139 -12.06 8.82 -13.16
N PRO A 140 -11.44 9.95 -12.75
CA PRO A 140 -11.67 11.24 -13.41
C PRO A 140 -11.29 11.20 -14.90
N ILE A 141 -12.08 11.89 -15.74
CA ILE A 141 -11.85 11.98 -17.22
C ILE A 141 -10.41 12.38 -17.56
N ARG A 142 -9.75 13.17 -16.71
CA ARG A 142 -8.35 13.60 -16.90
C ARG A 142 -7.33 12.47 -16.79
N ASN A 143 -7.72 11.31 -16.27
CA ASN A 143 -6.87 10.11 -16.12
C ASN A 143 -7.17 9.03 -17.17
N LEU A 144 -7.88 9.34 -18.26
CA LEU A 144 -8.20 8.39 -19.33
C LEU A 144 -6.95 7.73 -19.94
N GLY A 145 -5.82 8.44 -20.01
CA GLY A 145 -4.54 7.86 -20.42
C GLY A 145 -4.08 6.68 -19.56
N TYR A 146 -4.31 6.78 -18.24
CA TYR A 146 -4.04 5.68 -17.32
C TYR A 146 -5.00 4.51 -17.53
N VAL A 147 -6.29 4.78 -17.80
CA VAL A 147 -7.28 3.72 -18.09
C VAL A 147 -6.90 2.96 -19.35
N ALA A 148 -6.50 3.68 -20.39
CA ALA A 148 -6.05 3.08 -21.66
C ALA A 148 -4.80 2.22 -21.45
N TRP A 149 -3.81 2.73 -20.70
CA TRP A 149 -2.60 2.00 -20.36
C TRP A 149 -2.90 0.75 -19.50
N PHE A 150 -3.76 0.90 -18.49
CA PHE A 150 -4.18 -0.21 -17.62
C PHE A 150 -4.94 -1.28 -18.42
N GLY A 151 -5.90 -0.87 -19.27
CA GLY A 151 -6.64 -1.79 -20.14
C GLY A 151 -5.74 -2.55 -21.10
N TRP A 152 -4.74 -1.87 -21.70
CA TRP A 152 -3.75 -2.50 -22.57
C TRP A 152 -2.89 -3.53 -21.84
N ASN A 153 -2.41 -3.23 -20.63
CA ASN A 153 -1.65 -4.18 -19.82
C ASN A 153 -2.49 -5.37 -19.35
N LEU A 154 -3.79 -5.15 -19.07
CA LEU A 154 -4.70 -6.24 -18.75
C LEU A 154 -4.87 -7.20 -19.95
N VAL A 155 -5.07 -6.64 -21.16
CA VAL A 155 -5.20 -7.45 -22.39
C VAL A 155 -3.92 -8.20 -22.70
N LYS A 156 -2.74 -7.56 -22.57
CA LYS A 156 -1.45 -8.24 -22.72
C LYS A 156 -1.25 -9.38 -21.72
N GLY A 157 -1.64 -9.18 -20.47
CA GLY A 157 -1.55 -10.18 -19.43
C GLY A 157 -2.43 -11.40 -19.71
N LEU A 158 -3.67 -11.16 -20.14
CA LEU A 158 -4.59 -12.22 -20.54
C LEU A 158 -4.08 -13.02 -21.75
N GLY A 159 -3.48 -12.34 -22.75
CA GLY A 159 -2.87 -12.99 -23.91
C GLY A 159 -1.63 -13.84 -23.56
N ALA A 160 -0.96 -13.54 -22.44
CA ALA A 160 0.18 -14.30 -21.93
C ALA A 160 -0.21 -15.39 -20.90
N GLY A 161 -1.51 -15.68 -20.74
CA GLY A 161 -2.00 -16.67 -19.78
C GLY A 161 -1.94 -16.23 -18.31
N ARG A 162 -1.69 -14.95 -18.05
CA ARG A 162 -1.63 -14.37 -16.72
C ARG A 162 -2.95 -13.65 -16.40
N MET A 163 -3.81 -14.27 -15.60
CA MET A 163 -5.17 -13.77 -15.33
C MET A 163 -5.22 -12.41 -14.63
N GLY A 164 -4.18 -12.01 -13.92
CA GLY A 164 -4.08 -10.73 -13.21
C GLY A 164 -3.47 -9.57 -14.01
N GLY A 165 -3.08 -9.77 -15.28
CA GLY A 165 -2.33 -8.77 -16.03
C GLY A 165 -0.84 -8.73 -15.63
N ASN A 166 -0.02 -7.98 -16.37
CA ASN A 166 1.43 -7.92 -16.10
C ASN A 166 1.79 -6.98 -14.92
N VAL A 167 0.83 -6.43 -14.20
CA VAL A 167 1.15 -5.32 -13.29
C VAL A 167 0.16 -5.20 -12.12
N TRP A 168 0.19 -6.17 -11.23
CA TRP A 168 -0.48 -6.00 -9.96
C TRP A 168 0.54 -5.64 -8.86
N GLY A 169 0.26 -4.59 -8.06
CA GLY A 169 1.13 -4.13 -6.98
C GLY A 169 2.10 -3.03 -7.39
N PRO A 170 3.01 -2.64 -6.49
CA PRO A 170 4.03 -1.62 -6.74
C PRO A 170 4.99 -2.06 -7.85
N ARG A 171 5.20 -1.20 -8.83
CA ARG A 171 6.20 -1.45 -9.88
C ARG A 171 7.54 -0.91 -9.43
N PHE A 172 8.43 -1.78 -9.00
CA PHE A 172 9.82 -1.42 -8.75
C PHE A 172 10.63 -1.37 -10.05
N PRO A 173 11.74 -0.64 -10.12
CA PRO A 173 12.60 -0.58 -11.31
C PRO A 173 13.08 -1.98 -11.72
N GLY A 174 12.88 -2.34 -12.99
CA GLY A 174 13.29 -3.64 -13.52
C GLY A 174 12.28 -4.77 -13.33
N ILE A 175 11.10 -4.52 -12.76
CA ILE A 175 10.07 -5.56 -12.51
C ILE A 175 9.67 -6.34 -13.77
N ASP A 176 9.66 -5.69 -14.94
CA ASP A 176 9.26 -6.37 -16.18
C ASP A 176 10.28 -7.46 -16.58
N ALA A 177 11.59 -7.16 -16.48
CA ALA A 177 12.64 -8.14 -16.74
C ALA A 177 12.54 -9.33 -15.75
N VAL A 178 12.34 -9.04 -14.47
CA VAL A 178 12.14 -10.12 -13.48
C VAL A 178 10.90 -10.95 -13.80
N ALA A 179 9.80 -10.32 -14.23
CA ALA A 179 8.57 -11.02 -14.54
C ALA A 179 8.64 -11.86 -15.84
N GLU A 180 9.57 -11.55 -16.73
CA GLU A 180 9.83 -12.34 -17.95
C GLU A 180 10.65 -13.61 -17.66
N GLU A 181 11.60 -13.52 -16.72
CA GLU A 181 12.60 -14.56 -16.47
C GLU A 181 12.29 -15.45 -15.25
N ALA A 182 11.46 -14.98 -14.32
CA ALA A 182 11.26 -15.63 -13.03
C ALA A 182 9.80 -16.06 -12.77
N PRO A 183 9.57 -17.04 -11.89
CA PRO A 183 8.24 -17.42 -11.45
C PRO A 183 7.58 -16.26 -10.67
N LEU A 184 6.25 -16.27 -10.65
CA LEU A 184 5.44 -15.23 -10.01
C LEU A 184 5.76 -15.06 -8.52
N SER A 185 6.03 -16.15 -7.80
CA SER A 185 6.44 -16.15 -6.40
C SER A 185 7.69 -15.28 -6.16
N ARG A 186 8.70 -15.37 -7.08
CA ARG A 186 9.90 -14.53 -7.01
C ARG A 186 9.59 -13.05 -7.23
N VAL A 187 8.73 -12.73 -8.20
CA VAL A 187 8.29 -11.33 -8.42
C VAL A 187 7.62 -10.76 -7.18
N CYS A 188 6.74 -11.54 -6.53
CA CYS A 188 6.04 -11.12 -5.31
C CYS A 188 7.01 -10.94 -4.12
N ALA A 189 7.99 -11.82 -3.96
CA ALA A 189 9.00 -11.71 -2.93
C ALA A 189 9.85 -10.44 -3.12
N GLN A 190 10.31 -10.18 -4.34
CA GLN A 190 11.06 -8.96 -4.66
C GLN A 190 10.21 -7.69 -4.51
N GLN A 191 8.93 -7.71 -4.87
CA GLN A 191 8.03 -6.56 -4.62
C GLN A 191 7.93 -6.22 -3.14
N TRP A 192 7.84 -7.23 -2.27
CA TRP A 192 7.84 -6.99 -0.84
C TRP A 192 9.18 -6.41 -0.37
N LEU A 193 10.29 -7.02 -0.79
CA LEU A 193 11.64 -6.58 -0.41
C LEU A 193 11.89 -5.13 -0.83
N GLU A 194 11.60 -4.77 -2.07
CA GLU A 194 11.76 -3.40 -2.59
C GLU A 194 10.84 -2.41 -1.84
N SER A 195 9.58 -2.79 -1.61
CA SER A 195 8.63 -1.96 -0.86
C SER A 195 9.11 -1.70 0.56
N TYR A 196 9.54 -2.75 1.27
CA TYR A 196 10.05 -2.65 2.63
C TYR A 196 11.35 -1.85 2.69
N THR A 197 12.34 -2.18 1.86
CA THR A 197 13.67 -1.57 1.89
C THR A 197 13.60 -0.08 1.61
N ARG A 198 12.85 0.34 0.58
CA ARG A 198 12.71 1.76 0.24
C ARG A 198 11.93 2.52 1.31
N ALA A 199 10.80 2.00 1.74
CA ALA A 199 10.03 2.65 2.80
C ALA A 199 10.84 2.80 4.09
N SER A 200 11.56 1.75 4.52
CA SER A 200 12.40 1.77 5.72
C SER A 200 13.60 2.71 5.60
N ALA A 201 14.12 2.93 4.40
CA ALA A 201 15.20 3.89 4.15
C ALA A 201 14.70 5.35 4.13
N ASP A 202 13.49 5.58 3.61
CA ASP A 202 12.99 6.94 3.37
C ASP A 202 12.19 7.51 4.54
N LEU A 203 11.40 6.69 5.26
CA LEU A 203 10.57 7.16 6.38
C LEU A 203 11.36 7.86 7.49
N PRO A 204 12.56 7.40 7.90
CA PRO A 204 13.37 8.12 8.89
C PRO A 204 13.86 9.50 8.42
N ARG A 205 13.81 9.75 7.10
CA ARG A 205 14.23 11.04 6.50
C ARG A 205 13.10 12.06 6.40
N VAL A 206 11.87 11.65 6.72
CA VAL A 206 10.73 12.57 6.82
C VAL A 206 11.00 13.61 7.89
N ALA A 207 10.69 14.87 7.62
CA ALA A 207 10.87 15.93 8.60
C ALA A 207 10.10 15.61 9.90
N GLN A 208 10.77 15.69 11.05
CA GLN A 208 10.19 15.34 12.35
C GLN A 208 9.66 13.88 12.40
N ALA A 209 10.39 12.94 11.81
CA ALA A 209 9.98 11.53 11.70
C ALA A 209 9.57 10.92 13.05
N GLU A 210 10.29 11.24 14.14
CA GLU A 210 10.03 10.74 15.50
C GLU A 210 8.59 10.99 15.99
N SER A 211 7.96 12.07 15.54
CA SER A 211 6.59 12.45 15.94
C SER A 211 5.54 12.19 14.85
N ARG A 212 5.96 11.81 13.65
CA ARG A 212 5.09 11.67 12.49
C ARG A 212 5.09 10.27 11.85
N VAL A 213 6.06 9.42 12.17
CA VAL A 213 6.18 8.06 11.62
C VAL A 213 5.96 7.05 12.73
N PHE A 214 4.94 6.23 12.56
CA PHE A 214 4.53 5.20 13.52
C PHE A 214 4.68 3.83 12.85
N THR A 215 5.59 3.01 13.35
CA THR A 215 5.80 1.66 12.82
C THR A 215 5.03 0.65 13.65
N ILE A 216 4.28 -0.23 12.98
CA ILE A 216 3.52 -1.31 13.61
C ILE A 216 3.66 -2.59 12.79
N ARG A 217 3.73 -3.73 13.47
CA ARG A 217 3.69 -5.05 12.83
C ARG A 217 2.24 -5.53 12.71
N TYR A 218 1.92 -6.11 11.58
CA TYR A 218 0.60 -6.71 11.36
C TYR A 218 0.30 -7.80 12.39
N GLU A 219 1.28 -8.61 12.71
CA GLU A 219 1.18 -9.70 13.68
C GLU A 219 0.85 -9.20 15.08
N ASP A 220 1.44 -8.09 15.52
CA ASP A 220 1.14 -7.46 16.81
C ASP A 220 -0.26 -6.85 16.79
N LEU A 221 -0.63 -6.21 15.67
CA LEU A 221 -1.95 -5.61 15.47
C LEU A 221 -3.08 -6.65 15.59
N ILE A 222 -2.89 -7.88 15.07
CA ILE A 222 -3.94 -8.91 15.09
C ILE A 222 -3.91 -9.81 16.33
N ARG A 223 -2.81 -9.77 17.12
CA ARG A 223 -2.66 -10.58 18.33
C ARG A 223 -3.57 -10.08 19.44
N ASP A 224 -3.57 -8.80 19.66
CA ASP A 224 -4.44 -8.10 20.59
C ASP A 224 -4.67 -6.64 20.18
N GLU A 225 -5.62 -5.98 20.82
CA GLU A 225 -5.96 -4.60 20.47
C GLU A 225 -5.01 -3.55 21.08
N THR A 226 -4.09 -3.92 21.96
CA THR A 226 -3.21 -2.95 22.65
C THR A 226 -2.32 -2.21 21.69
N ALA A 227 -1.83 -2.90 20.64
CA ALA A 227 -1.06 -2.26 19.58
C ALA A 227 -1.87 -1.21 18.81
N LEU A 228 -3.16 -1.48 18.56
CA LEU A 228 -4.06 -0.50 17.94
C LEU A 228 -4.36 0.65 18.89
N VAL A 229 -4.67 0.40 20.16
CA VAL A 229 -4.92 1.45 21.17
C VAL A 229 -3.73 2.40 21.24
N SER A 230 -2.52 1.86 21.40
CA SER A 230 -1.30 2.67 21.41
C SER A 230 -1.13 3.52 20.14
N LEU A 231 -1.43 2.96 18.98
CA LEU A 231 -1.38 3.69 17.70
C LEU A 231 -2.41 4.82 17.65
N LEU A 232 -3.65 4.57 18.11
CA LEU A 232 -4.72 5.56 18.12
C LEU A 232 -4.39 6.74 19.06
N ASP A 233 -3.82 6.46 20.23
CA ASP A 233 -3.37 7.48 21.19
C ASP A 233 -2.27 8.35 20.58
N GLN A 234 -1.26 7.75 19.96
CA GLN A 234 -0.17 8.46 19.31
C GLN A 234 -0.66 9.30 18.12
N LEU A 235 -1.66 8.82 17.40
CA LEU A 235 -2.29 9.55 16.31
C LEU A 235 -3.28 10.62 16.80
N GLY A 236 -3.71 10.57 18.06
CA GLY A 236 -4.72 11.49 18.58
C GLY A 236 -6.02 11.46 17.79
N LEU A 237 -6.44 10.27 17.34
CA LEU A 237 -7.67 10.15 16.56
C LEU A 237 -8.91 10.33 17.43
N PRO A 238 -9.92 11.05 16.92
CA PRO A 238 -11.22 11.11 17.57
C PRO A 238 -11.93 9.75 17.47
N ASP A 239 -12.91 9.54 18.36
CA ASP A 239 -13.85 8.41 18.32
C ASP A 239 -13.17 7.03 18.31
N GLN A 240 -12.17 6.87 19.18
CA GLN A 240 -11.38 5.62 19.26
C GLN A 240 -12.25 4.39 19.57
N GLU A 241 -13.32 4.54 20.36
CA GLU A 241 -14.20 3.41 20.71
C GLU A 241 -14.92 2.83 19.48
N THR A 242 -15.38 3.67 18.56
CA THR A 242 -15.96 3.21 17.29
C THR A 242 -14.91 2.48 16.44
N ILE A 243 -13.66 2.99 16.42
CA ILE A 243 -12.56 2.35 15.69
C ILE A 243 -12.25 0.97 16.30
N LEU A 244 -12.17 0.85 17.62
CA LEU A 244 -11.93 -0.42 18.32
C LEU A 244 -13.08 -1.42 18.10
N THR A 245 -14.32 -0.95 18.15
CA THR A 245 -15.48 -1.79 17.83
C THR A 245 -15.45 -2.30 16.39
N ALA A 246 -15.07 -1.45 15.44
CA ALA A 246 -14.92 -1.88 14.05
C ALA A 246 -13.74 -2.85 13.87
N PHE A 247 -12.66 -2.66 14.59
CA PHE A 247 -11.53 -3.58 14.63
C PHE A 247 -11.96 -4.98 15.09
N ARG A 248 -12.59 -5.08 16.27
CA ARG A 248 -13.09 -6.36 16.84
C ARG A 248 -14.02 -7.09 15.86
N ARG A 249 -14.91 -6.34 15.20
CA ARG A 249 -15.86 -6.89 14.21
C ARG A 249 -15.18 -7.37 12.93
N LYS A 250 -14.12 -6.68 12.47
CA LYS A 250 -13.44 -6.98 11.21
C LYS A 250 -12.28 -7.95 11.37
N LEU A 251 -11.78 -8.11 12.60
CA LEU A 251 -10.70 -9.03 12.90
C LEU A 251 -11.13 -10.44 12.52
N ARG A 252 -10.33 -11.11 11.73
CA ARG A 252 -10.53 -12.50 11.34
C ARG A 252 -9.38 -13.33 11.91
N PRO A 253 -9.63 -14.60 12.29
CA PRO A 253 -8.54 -15.51 12.58
C PRO A 253 -7.52 -15.47 11.44
N ASN A 254 -6.26 -15.29 11.78
CA ASN A 254 -5.20 -15.43 10.80
C ASN A 254 -4.97 -16.93 10.58
N GLU A 255 -4.87 -17.37 9.34
CA GLU A 255 -4.30 -18.67 9.00
C GLU A 255 -2.77 -18.47 8.95
N PRO A 256 -2.06 -18.75 10.04
CA PRO A 256 -0.66 -18.40 10.09
C PRO A 256 0.15 -19.36 9.22
N GLN A 257 1.16 -18.79 8.55
CA GLN A 257 2.24 -19.56 7.94
C GLN A 257 1.83 -20.47 6.77
N VAL A 258 0.81 -20.07 6.00
CA VAL A 258 0.40 -20.79 4.77
C VAL A 258 1.58 -20.99 3.81
N TRP A 259 2.53 -20.04 3.79
CA TRP A 259 3.76 -20.12 3.01
C TRP A 259 4.60 -21.38 3.31
N ARG A 260 4.50 -21.98 4.50
CA ARG A 260 5.23 -23.22 4.85
C ARG A 260 4.79 -24.44 4.03
N ASN A 261 3.62 -24.37 3.41
CA ASN A 261 3.08 -25.43 2.57
C ASN A 261 3.50 -25.28 1.10
N LEU A 262 4.33 -24.28 0.76
CA LEU A 262 4.86 -24.09 -0.58
C LEU A 262 5.85 -25.21 -0.94
N PRO A 263 6.01 -25.50 -2.25
CA PRO A 263 7.05 -26.40 -2.72
C PRO A 263 8.44 -25.97 -2.27
N GLN A 264 9.33 -26.96 -2.05
CA GLN A 264 10.70 -26.70 -1.58
C GLN A 264 11.47 -25.66 -2.40
N PRO A 265 11.40 -25.64 -3.75
CA PRO A 265 12.07 -24.59 -4.54
C PRO A 265 11.58 -23.16 -4.25
N ASP A 266 10.29 -22.98 -3.92
CA ASP A 266 9.76 -21.67 -3.54
C ASP A 266 10.23 -21.25 -2.14
N LEU A 267 10.31 -22.19 -1.21
CA LEU A 267 10.84 -21.95 0.13
C LEU A 267 12.31 -21.52 0.08
N GLU A 268 13.15 -22.22 -0.67
CA GLU A 268 14.57 -21.88 -0.87
C GLU A 268 14.73 -20.49 -1.52
N MET A 269 13.92 -20.19 -2.51
CA MET A 269 13.91 -18.87 -3.16
C MET A 269 13.44 -17.77 -2.19
N PHE A 270 12.45 -18.01 -1.33
CA PHE A 270 12.03 -17.07 -0.30
C PHE A 270 13.14 -16.83 0.72
N ASP A 271 13.84 -17.87 1.14
CA ASP A 271 14.96 -17.76 2.05
C ASP A 271 16.11 -16.95 1.42
N GLU A 272 16.44 -17.20 0.16
CA GLU A 272 17.46 -16.42 -0.57
C GLU A 272 17.13 -14.92 -0.60
N ILE A 273 15.88 -14.57 -0.92
CA ILE A 273 15.49 -13.17 -1.17
C ILE A 273 15.15 -12.44 0.12
N LEU A 274 14.43 -13.08 1.04
CA LEU A 274 13.76 -12.39 2.14
C LEU A 274 14.52 -12.46 3.46
N THR A 275 15.35 -13.49 3.69
CA THR A 275 16.02 -13.72 4.97
C THR A 275 16.81 -12.50 5.47
N PRO A 276 17.60 -11.77 4.66
CA PRO A 276 18.35 -10.62 5.17
C PRO A 276 17.42 -9.54 5.76
N ALA A 277 16.29 -9.27 5.13
CA ALA A 277 15.34 -8.29 5.63
C ALA A 277 14.53 -8.83 6.83
N LEU A 278 14.18 -10.11 6.81
CA LEU A 278 13.44 -10.77 7.89
C LEU A 278 14.27 -10.89 9.17
N THR A 279 15.57 -11.14 9.06
CA THR A 279 16.51 -11.14 10.18
C THR A 279 16.59 -9.75 10.82
N ASN A 280 16.75 -8.70 10.02
CA ASN A 280 16.74 -7.32 10.51
C ASN A 280 15.43 -6.94 11.22
N LEU A 281 14.34 -7.55 10.80
CA LEU A 281 13.03 -7.38 11.42
C LEU A 281 12.77 -8.32 12.60
N GLY A 282 13.66 -9.30 12.88
CA GLY A 282 13.49 -10.29 13.94
C GLY A 282 12.37 -11.31 13.68
N TYR A 283 12.04 -11.59 12.41
CA TYR A 283 11.15 -12.70 12.03
C TYR A 283 11.88 -14.04 11.92
N VAL A 284 13.19 -13.99 11.71
CA VAL A 284 14.09 -15.15 11.71
C VAL A 284 15.30 -14.83 12.58
N ALA A 285 15.86 -15.86 13.23
CA ALA A 285 17.03 -15.73 14.09
C ALA A 285 18.31 -15.63 13.26
#